data_a07740d09a6f7575941dc8ea05b13b55
#
_entry.id   a07740d09a6f7575941dc8ea05b13b55
#
_cell.length_a   1.000
_cell.length_b   1.000
_cell.length_c   1.000
_cell.angle_alpha   90.00
_cell.angle_beta   90.00
_cell.angle_gamma   90.00
#
_symmetry.space_group_name_H-M   'P 1'
#
loop_
_entity.id
_entity.type
_entity.pdbx_description
1 polymer ?
#
loop_
_entity_poly.entity_id
_entity_poly.type
_entity_poly.pdbx_seq_one_letter_code
_entity_poly.pdbx_strand_id
1 'polypeptide(L)'
;QETLDARNELLNLLDDKTGLSEAATWNADKSEWDAKARTVGVLSTENEDVRSLRELVTYGLKGLSAYSKHANVLREDDAEVDAFLQRALAATLDDTLSADDLVALTLETGKYGVSGMAMLDKANTSTYGNPEVTSVNIGVGKNPGILVSGHDLRDLEMLLEQTEGTGVDVYTHSEMLPAHYYPAFKKYSHFVGNYGNAWWKQKEEFESFNGAILM
;
A
#
# COMPACT_ATOMS: atom_id res chain seq x y z
N GLN A 1 -14.02 13.55 2.91
CA GLN A 1 -14.71 13.87 4.18
C GLN A 1 -14.14 13.02 5.33
N GLU A 2 -14.01 11.72 5.21
CA GLU A 2 -13.46 10.82 6.25
C GLU A 2 -12.09 11.27 6.77
N THR A 3 -11.19 11.70 5.89
CA THR A 3 -9.87 12.23 6.27
C THR A 3 -9.97 13.49 7.13
N LEU A 4 -10.91 14.39 6.80
CA LEU A 4 -11.15 15.60 7.59
C LEU A 4 -11.74 15.27 8.96
N ASP A 5 -12.62 14.30 9.02
CA ASP A 5 -13.25 13.86 10.26
C ASP A 5 -12.21 13.22 11.20
N ALA A 6 -11.38 12.30 10.68
CA ALA A 6 -10.27 11.70 11.42
C ALA A 6 -9.26 12.75 11.94
N ARG A 7 -8.89 13.73 11.08
CA ARG A 7 -8.03 14.84 11.52
C ARG A 7 -8.68 15.66 12.66
N ASN A 8 -9.96 15.96 12.54
CA ASN A 8 -10.66 16.73 13.57
C ASN A 8 -10.73 15.97 14.90
N GLU A 9 -10.90 14.64 14.86
CA GLU A 9 -10.81 13.80 16.05
C GLU A 9 -9.43 13.90 16.70
N LEU A 10 -8.35 13.77 15.92
CA LEU A 10 -6.98 13.93 16.42
C LEU A 10 -6.73 15.33 17.00
N LEU A 11 -7.19 16.39 16.32
CA LEU A 11 -7.07 17.76 16.84
C LEU A 11 -7.82 17.97 18.17
N ASN A 12 -8.89 17.23 18.41
CA ASN A 12 -9.63 17.31 19.67
C ASN A 12 -8.92 16.61 20.84
N LEU A 13 -7.95 15.74 20.57
CA LEU A 13 -7.11 15.12 21.59
C LEU A 13 -5.96 16.04 22.07
N LEU A 14 -5.69 17.13 21.37
CA LEU A 14 -4.63 18.06 21.73
C LEU A 14 -5.15 19.13 22.72
N ASP A 15 -4.48 19.27 23.85
CA ASP A 15 -4.74 20.33 24.84
C ASP A 15 -4.31 21.71 24.32
N ASP A 16 -3.19 21.76 23.58
CA ASP A 16 -2.66 22.97 22.96
C ASP A 16 -2.58 22.78 21.43
N LYS A 17 -3.20 23.71 20.70
CA LYS A 17 -3.22 23.75 19.23
C LYS A 17 -2.37 24.89 18.66
N THR A 18 -1.58 25.56 19.49
CA THR A 18 -0.69 26.65 19.05
C THR A 18 0.49 26.07 18.24
N GLY A 19 0.89 26.76 17.19
CA GLY A 19 2.04 26.37 16.36
C GLY A 19 1.78 25.22 15.39
N LEU A 20 0.54 24.74 15.26
CA LEU A 20 0.20 23.75 14.23
C LEU A 20 0.29 24.38 12.84
N SER A 21 0.78 23.60 11.88
CA SER A 21 0.83 24.00 10.48
C SER A 21 -0.57 24.24 9.90
N GLU A 22 -0.64 25.02 8.81
CA GLU A 22 -1.89 25.22 8.08
C GLU A 22 -2.48 23.89 7.58
N ALA A 23 -1.64 22.95 7.17
CA ALA A 23 -2.08 21.63 6.72
C ALA A 23 -2.87 20.86 7.80
N ALA A 24 -2.49 21.02 9.07
CA ALA A 24 -3.20 20.40 10.19
C ALA A 24 -4.51 21.11 10.54
N THR A 25 -4.61 22.42 10.33
CA THR A 25 -5.70 23.27 10.84
C THR A 25 -6.68 23.73 9.76
N TRP A 26 -6.28 23.72 8.47
CA TRP A 26 -7.12 24.20 7.39
C TRP A 26 -8.44 23.42 7.34
N ASN A 27 -9.54 24.15 7.33
CA ASN A 27 -10.88 23.62 7.23
C ASN A 27 -11.75 24.60 6.45
N ALA A 28 -12.34 24.13 5.36
CA ALA A 28 -13.18 24.95 4.49
C ALA A 28 -14.24 24.10 3.81
N ASP A 29 -15.27 24.75 3.33
CA ASP A 29 -16.32 24.13 2.54
C ASP A 29 -15.77 23.57 1.22
N LYS A 30 -16.42 22.52 0.70
CA LYS A 30 -16.01 21.86 -0.54
C LYS A 30 -15.87 22.84 -1.73
N SER A 31 -16.62 23.92 -1.74
CA SER A 31 -16.55 24.96 -2.77
C SER A 31 -15.21 25.70 -2.81
N GLU A 32 -14.44 25.67 -1.73
CA GLU A 32 -13.14 26.34 -1.62
C GLU A 32 -11.95 25.42 -1.96
N TRP A 33 -12.18 24.10 -2.10
CA TRP A 33 -11.12 23.13 -2.29
C TRP A 33 -10.32 23.33 -3.56
N ASP A 34 -10.99 23.65 -4.69
CA ASP A 34 -10.31 23.92 -5.97
C ASP A 34 -9.40 25.14 -5.91
N ALA A 35 -9.81 26.19 -5.20
CA ALA A 35 -8.99 27.36 -4.99
C ALA A 35 -7.76 27.04 -4.12
N LYS A 36 -7.96 26.27 -3.06
CA LYS A 36 -6.86 25.84 -2.17
C LYS A 36 -5.87 24.92 -2.89
N ALA A 37 -6.37 23.97 -3.70
CA ALA A 37 -5.52 23.04 -4.44
C ALA A 37 -4.50 23.75 -5.35
N ARG A 38 -4.86 24.93 -5.88
CA ARG A 38 -3.95 25.73 -6.72
C ARG A 38 -2.78 26.33 -5.94
N THR A 39 -2.92 26.51 -4.64
CA THR A 39 -1.90 27.14 -3.78
C THR A 39 -1.02 26.14 -3.04
N VAL A 40 -1.44 24.87 -2.96
CA VAL A 40 -0.74 23.82 -2.22
C VAL A 40 -0.33 22.63 -3.08
N GLY A 41 -0.50 22.74 -4.40
CA GLY A 41 -0.11 21.69 -5.34
C GLY A 41 1.41 21.51 -5.42
N VAL A 42 1.84 20.38 -5.96
CA VAL A 42 3.28 20.02 -6.13
C VAL A 42 4.09 21.16 -6.74
N LEU A 43 3.52 21.85 -7.73
CA LEU A 43 4.18 22.97 -8.43
C LEU A 43 4.26 24.28 -7.64
N SER A 44 3.69 24.35 -6.43
CA SER A 44 3.86 25.52 -5.55
C SER A 44 5.27 25.65 -4.98
N THR A 45 6.05 24.56 -4.95
CA THR A 45 7.48 24.58 -4.62
C THR A 45 8.28 24.94 -5.87
N GLU A 46 8.82 26.16 -5.94
CA GLU A 46 9.49 26.68 -7.14
C GLU A 46 10.83 25.96 -7.40
N ASN A 47 11.62 25.69 -6.35
CA ASN A 47 12.87 24.97 -6.48
C ASN A 47 12.61 23.51 -6.91
N GLU A 48 13.10 23.15 -8.11
CA GLU A 48 12.84 21.83 -8.71
C GLU A 48 13.49 20.69 -7.95
N ASP A 49 14.68 20.88 -7.40
CA ASP A 49 15.37 19.84 -6.62
C ASP A 49 14.65 19.56 -5.31
N VAL A 50 14.27 20.61 -4.58
CA VAL A 50 13.46 20.49 -3.34
C VAL A 50 12.12 19.83 -3.64
N ARG A 51 11.43 20.27 -4.69
CA ARG A 51 10.16 19.68 -5.11
C ARG A 51 10.29 18.20 -5.42
N SER A 52 11.27 17.82 -6.23
CA SER A 52 11.49 16.43 -6.64
C SER A 52 11.86 15.53 -5.46
N LEU A 53 12.65 16.02 -4.53
CA LEU A 53 13.01 15.27 -3.31
C LEU A 53 11.81 15.09 -2.37
N ARG A 54 10.98 16.13 -2.18
CA ARG A 54 9.74 16.04 -1.39
C ARG A 54 8.78 15.00 -1.99
N GLU A 55 8.62 15.00 -3.30
CA GLU A 55 7.79 14.00 -3.99
C GLU A 55 8.38 12.60 -3.87
N LEU A 56 9.69 12.44 -4.00
CA LEU A 56 10.35 11.15 -3.84
C LEU A 56 10.14 10.57 -2.43
N VAL A 57 10.30 11.40 -1.39
CA VAL A 57 10.00 11.01 -0.01
C VAL A 57 8.53 10.62 0.11
N THR A 58 7.61 11.44 -0.39
CA THR A 58 6.17 11.17 -0.34
C THR A 58 5.80 9.84 -0.99
N TYR A 59 6.33 9.53 -2.16
CA TYR A 59 6.11 8.24 -2.82
C TYR A 59 6.72 7.06 -2.05
N GLY A 60 7.91 7.24 -1.47
CA GLY A 60 8.51 6.24 -0.59
C GLY A 60 7.64 5.95 0.64
N LEU A 61 7.12 7.00 1.28
CA LEU A 61 6.21 6.86 2.43
C LEU A 61 4.88 6.21 2.06
N LYS A 62 4.33 6.48 0.88
CA LYS A 62 3.12 5.79 0.38
C LYS A 62 3.34 4.29 0.27
N GLY A 63 4.47 3.86 -0.32
CA GLY A 63 4.82 2.45 -0.41
C GLY A 63 5.04 1.81 0.96
N LEU A 64 5.80 2.46 1.84
CA LEU A 64 6.03 2.00 3.21
C LEU A 64 4.71 1.87 4.00
N SER A 65 3.80 2.85 3.87
CA SER A 65 2.49 2.81 4.54
C SER A 65 1.63 1.64 4.05
N ALA A 66 1.67 1.32 2.74
CA ALA A 66 0.94 0.19 2.20
C ALA A 66 1.45 -1.13 2.79
N TYR A 67 2.76 -1.34 2.83
CA TYR A 67 3.34 -2.55 3.41
C TYR A 67 3.13 -2.64 4.93
N SER A 68 3.26 -1.51 5.65
CA SER A 68 2.91 -1.45 7.08
C SER A 68 1.45 -1.84 7.30
N LYS A 69 0.52 -1.35 6.47
CA LYS A 69 -0.90 -1.71 6.56
C LYS A 69 -1.13 -3.22 6.37
N HIS A 70 -0.48 -3.87 5.40
CA HIS A 70 -0.59 -5.31 5.21
C HIS A 70 -0.06 -6.09 6.43
N ALA A 71 1.05 -5.66 7.03
CA ALA A 71 1.58 -6.25 8.25
C ALA A 71 0.62 -6.06 9.45
N ASN A 72 0.07 -4.85 9.61
CA ASN A 72 -0.87 -4.54 10.72
C ASN A 72 -2.15 -5.39 10.65
N VAL A 73 -2.67 -5.67 9.47
CA VAL A 73 -3.84 -6.56 9.30
C VAL A 73 -3.53 -7.96 9.84
N LEU A 74 -2.28 -8.40 9.76
CA LEU A 74 -1.77 -9.65 10.33
C LEU A 74 -1.25 -9.49 11.78
N ARG A 75 -1.51 -8.32 12.42
CA ARG A 75 -1.17 -8.00 13.81
C ARG A 75 0.35 -7.89 14.09
N GLU A 76 1.10 -7.53 13.07
CA GLU A 76 2.49 -7.09 13.22
C GLU A 76 2.57 -5.60 13.00
N ASP A 77 3.21 -4.89 13.93
CA ASP A 77 3.42 -3.46 13.90
C ASP A 77 4.81 -3.10 14.41
N ASP A 78 5.29 -1.93 14.03
CA ASP A 78 6.56 -1.37 14.48
C ASP A 78 6.38 0.14 14.75
N ALA A 79 6.41 0.51 16.02
CA ALA A 79 6.22 1.89 16.46
C ALA A 79 7.30 2.85 15.93
N GLU A 80 8.51 2.38 15.61
CA GLU A 80 9.56 3.20 15.02
C GLU A 80 9.24 3.50 13.54
N VAL A 81 8.70 2.53 12.81
CA VAL A 81 8.22 2.72 11.43
C VAL A 81 7.07 3.71 11.42
N ASP A 82 6.10 3.56 12.32
CA ASP A 82 4.94 4.45 12.40
C ASP A 82 5.35 5.89 12.76
N ALA A 83 6.24 6.05 13.73
CA ALA A 83 6.77 7.36 14.11
C ALA A 83 7.58 8.00 12.96
N PHE A 84 8.35 7.21 12.22
CA PHE A 84 9.08 7.68 11.06
C PHE A 84 8.12 8.17 9.96
N LEU A 85 7.10 7.40 9.61
CA LEU A 85 6.10 7.77 8.60
C LEU A 85 5.50 9.15 8.88
N GLN A 86 5.09 9.39 10.14
CA GLN A 86 4.51 10.66 10.55
C GLN A 86 5.52 11.82 10.48
N ARG A 87 6.72 11.62 11.04
CA ARG A 87 7.77 12.63 11.05
C ARG A 87 8.25 12.98 9.65
N ALA A 88 8.50 11.99 8.81
CA ALA A 88 8.97 12.21 7.46
C ALA A 88 7.92 12.88 6.57
N LEU A 89 6.64 12.51 6.71
CA LEU A 89 5.57 13.20 5.99
C LEU A 89 5.43 14.66 6.44
N ALA A 90 5.53 14.94 7.73
CA ALA A 90 5.51 16.33 8.24
C ALA A 90 6.71 17.14 7.71
N ALA A 91 7.88 16.52 7.60
CA ALA A 91 9.09 17.18 7.10
C ALA A 91 8.98 17.59 5.61
N THR A 92 8.13 16.95 4.82
CA THR A 92 7.89 17.38 3.43
C THR A 92 7.21 18.75 3.32
N LEU A 93 6.65 19.27 4.42
CA LEU A 93 6.02 20.59 4.49
C LEU A 93 6.94 21.65 5.13
N ASP A 94 8.14 21.29 5.56
CA ASP A 94 9.09 22.20 6.20
C ASP A 94 9.92 22.95 5.15
N ASP A 95 9.61 24.22 4.95
CA ASP A 95 10.31 25.08 3.99
C ASP A 95 11.73 25.48 4.43
N THR A 96 12.14 25.15 5.66
CA THR A 96 13.48 25.40 6.17
C THR A 96 14.50 24.32 5.77
N LEU A 97 14.03 23.15 5.32
CA LEU A 97 14.90 22.05 4.91
C LEU A 97 15.56 22.35 3.58
N SER A 98 16.89 22.17 3.56
CA SER A 98 17.71 22.24 2.35
C SER A 98 17.54 21.00 1.48
N ALA A 99 18.06 21.06 0.23
CA ALA A 99 18.11 19.89 -0.63
C ALA A 99 18.94 18.75 0.00
N ASP A 100 20.05 19.07 0.68
CA ASP A 100 20.89 18.07 1.36
C ASP A 100 20.14 17.38 2.52
N ASP A 101 19.33 18.13 3.30
CA ASP A 101 18.48 17.57 4.34
C ASP A 101 17.43 16.61 3.75
N LEU A 102 16.84 16.96 2.62
CA LEU A 102 15.88 16.14 1.92
C LEU A 102 16.50 14.89 1.28
N VAL A 103 17.75 14.98 0.81
CA VAL A 103 18.52 13.80 0.39
C VAL A 103 18.74 12.85 1.56
N ALA A 104 19.13 13.37 2.73
CA ALA A 104 19.29 12.57 3.93
C ALA A 104 17.96 11.90 4.35
N LEU A 105 16.85 12.63 4.29
CA LEU A 105 15.52 12.10 4.56
C LEU A 105 15.10 11.03 3.55
N THR A 106 15.45 11.19 2.28
CA THR A 106 15.21 10.17 1.24
C THR A 106 15.94 8.86 1.54
N LEU A 107 17.20 8.94 1.94
CA LEU A 107 17.98 7.76 2.34
C LEU A 107 17.43 7.11 3.61
N GLU A 108 16.99 7.91 4.57
CA GLU A 108 16.33 7.43 5.78
C GLU A 108 14.99 6.74 5.45
N THR A 109 14.22 7.27 4.50
CA THR A 109 13.00 6.64 3.99
C THR A 109 13.30 5.25 3.42
N GLY A 110 14.38 5.11 2.67
CA GLY A 110 14.85 3.80 2.18
C GLY A 110 15.21 2.83 3.30
N LYS A 111 15.87 3.32 4.36
CA LYS A 111 16.21 2.50 5.53
C LYS A 111 14.95 1.96 6.23
N TYR A 112 13.96 2.83 6.46
CA TYR A 112 12.69 2.38 7.06
C TYR A 112 11.85 1.54 6.09
N GLY A 113 12.04 1.71 4.78
CA GLY A 113 11.49 0.80 3.77
C GLY A 113 11.98 -0.64 3.99
N VAL A 114 13.27 -0.84 4.27
CA VAL A 114 13.81 -2.18 4.61
C VAL A 114 13.17 -2.72 5.90
N SER A 115 13.02 -1.89 6.93
CA SER A 115 12.37 -2.30 8.19
C SER A 115 10.90 -2.72 7.96
N GLY A 116 10.15 -1.92 7.20
CA GLY A 116 8.75 -2.24 6.88
C GLY A 116 8.59 -3.52 6.06
N MET A 117 9.50 -3.77 5.11
CA MET A 117 9.49 -5.01 4.34
C MET A 117 9.87 -6.23 5.18
N ALA A 118 10.83 -6.10 6.10
CA ALA A 118 11.17 -7.16 7.04
C ALA A 118 10.00 -7.48 8.01
N MET A 119 9.27 -6.44 8.44
CA MET A 119 8.05 -6.60 9.24
C MET A 119 6.97 -7.34 8.46
N LEU A 120 6.75 -6.99 7.20
CA LEU A 120 5.77 -7.66 6.34
C LEU A 120 6.15 -9.11 6.06
N ASP A 121 7.43 -9.39 5.79
CA ASP A 121 7.92 -10.76 5.61
C ASP A 121 7.67 -11.59 6.86
N LYS A 122 7.98 -11.05 8.05
CA LYS A 122 7.68 -11.69 9.33
C LYS A 122 6.18 -11.97 9.49
N ALA A 123 5.33 -10.99 9.19
CA ALA A 123 3.88 -11.12 9.28
C ALA A 123 3.35 -12.24 8.37
N ASN A 124 3.79 -12.24 7.12
CA ASN A 124 3.38 -13.22 6.12
C ASN A 124 3.88 -14.63 6.46
N THR A 125 5.16 -14.77 6.81
CA THR A 125 5.76 -16.09 7.10
C THR A 125 5.26 -16.68 8.41
N SER A 126 4.99 -15.86 9.42
CA SER A 126 4.39 -16.31 10.68
C SER A 126 2.94 -16.77 10.50
N THR A 127 2.20 -16.16 9.58
CA THR A 127 0.77 -16.45 9.34
C THR A 127 0.59 -17.60 8.35
N TYR A 128 1.33 -17.57 7.24
CA TYR A 128 1.09 -18.44 6.08
C TYR A 128 2.17 -19.52 5.90
N GLY A 129 3.22 -19.50 6.72
CA GLY A 129 4.36 -20.39 6.63
C GLY A 129 5.47 -19.86 5.71
N ASN A 130 6.65 -20.48 5.78
CA ASN A 130 7.75 -20.08 4.91
C ASN A 130 7.49 -20.49 3.46
N PRO A 131 7.80 -19.62 2.49
CA PRO A 131 7.66 -19.96 1.06
C PRO A 131 8.45 -21.21 0.68
N GLU A 132 7.84 -22.04 -0.16
CA GLU A 132 8.40 -23.29 -0.64
C GLU A 132 8.56 -23.28 -2.16
N VAL A 133 9.55 -24.00 -2.68
CA VAL A 133 9.67 -24.23 -4.13
C VAL A 133 8.40 -24.90 -4.63
N THR A 134 7.70 -24.25 -5.55
CA THR A 134 6.36 -24.66 -6.00
C THR A 134 6.22 -24.53 -7.50
N SER A 135 5.67 -25.57 -8.13
CA SER A 135 5.22 -25.48 -9.52
C SER A 135 3.85 -24.85 -9.57
N VAL A 136 3.71 -23.75 -10.30
CA VAL A 136 2.45 -23.01 -10.44
C VAL A 136 1.88 -23.28 -11.83
N ASN A 137 0.61 -23.68 -11.88
CA ASN A 137 -0.09 -23.86 -13.15
C ASN A 137 -0.32 -22.48 -13.81
N ILE A 138 -0.06 -22.39 -15.11
CA ILE A 138 -0.28 -21.19 -15.92
C ILE A 138 -1.40 -21.35 -16.95
N GLY A 139 -2.11 -22.47 -16.90
CA GLY A 139 -3.30 -22.73 -17.71
C GLY A 139 -4.58 -22.35 -16.99
N VAL A 140 -5.68 -22.30 -17.75
CA VAL A 140 -7.01 -22.01 -17.19
C VAL A 140 -7.87 -23.27 -17.16
N GLY A 141 -8.75 -23.35 -16.16
CA GLY A 141 -9.76 -24.41 -16.02
C GLY A 141 -11.03 -24.14 -16.84
N LYS A 142 -12.09 -24.84 -16.47
CA LYS A 142 -13.41 -24.72 -17.13
C LYS A 142 -14.46 -24.07 -16.25
N ASN A 143 -14.17 -23.89 -14.98
CA ASN A 143 -15.07 -23.27 -14.03
C ASN A 143 -15.09 -21.74 -14.20
N PRO A 144 -16.13 -21.06 -13.72
CA PRO A 144 -16.06 -19.61 -13.53
C PRO A 144 -14.83 -19.22 -12.73
N GLY A 145 -14.16 -18.12 -13.09
CA GLY A 145 -12.92 -17.72 -12.48
C GLY A 145 -12.97 -16.35 -11.80
N ILE A 146 -12.20 -16.19 -10.74
CA ILE A 146 -11.87 -14.89 -10.13
C ILE A 146 -10.38 -14.71 -10.24
N LEU A 147 -9.97 -13.53 -10.75
CA LEU A 147 -8.58 -13.11 -10.84
C LEU A 147 -8.24 -12.18 -9.67
N VAL A 148 -7.18 -12.50 -8.95
CA VAL A 148 -6.68 -11.66 -7.84
C VAL A 148 -5.36 -11.04 -8.21
N SER A 149 -5.29 -9.72 -8.22
CA SER A 149 -4.06 -8.97 -8.46
C SER A 149 -3.76 -8.05 -7.26
N GLY A 150 -2.52 -7.60 -7.13
CA GLY A 150 -2.10 -6.79 -6.00
C GLY A 150 -1.15 -7.54 -5.07
N HIS A 151 -1.21 -7.26 -3.75
CA HIS A 151 -0.19 -7.71 -2.80
C HIS A 151 -0.76 -8.26 -1.47
N ASP A 152 -2.06 -8.09 -1.20
CA ASP A 152 -2.64 -8.42 0.10
C ASP A 152 -2.97 -9.92 0.21
N LEU A 153 -2.19 -10.65 1.00
CA LEU A 153 -2.41 -12.08 1.23
C LEU A 153 -3.64 -12.34 2.13
N ARG A 154 -4.02 -11.38 2.97
CA ARG A 154 -5.23 -11.53 3.80
C ARG A 154 -6.51 -11.45 2.97
N ASP A 155 -6.55 -10.55 2.01
CA ASP A 155 -7.67 -10.47 1.06
C ASP A 155 -7.78 -11.76 0.24
N LEU A 156 -6.65 -12.31 -0.22
CA LEU A 156 -6.62 -13.59 -0.90
C LEU A 156 -7.14 -14.72 0.00
N GLU A 157 -6.69 -14.78 1.27
CA GLU A 157 -7.16 -15.79 2.21
C GLU A 157 -8.68 -15.73 2.37
N MET A 158 -9.21 -14.53 2.62
CA MET A 158 -10.66 -14.32 2.77
C MET A 158 -11.44 -14.72 1.52
N LEU A 159 -10.91 -14.42 0.33
CA LEU A 159 -11.51 -14.84 -0.92
C LEU A 159 -11.54 -16.37 -1.05
N LEU A 160 -10.42 -17.03 -0.77
CA LEU A 160 -10.32 -18.48 -0.84
C LEU A 160 -11.28 -19.16 0.14
N GLU A 161 -11.40 -18.64 1.36
CA GLU A 161 -12.39 -19.11 2.35
C GLU A 161 -13.84 -18.95 1.87
N GLN A 162 -14.17 -17.79 1.28
CA GLN A 162 -15.53 -17.52 0.79
C GLN A 162 -15.92 -18.33 -0.44
N THR A 163 -14.95 -18.70 -1.26
CA THR A 163 -15.20 -19.39 -2.53
C THR A 163 -15.05 -20.92 -2.45
N GLU A 164 -14.61 -21.44 -1.29
CA GLU A 164 -14.44 -22.87 -1.09
C GLU A 164 -15.77 -23.62 -1.31
N GLY A 165 -15.75 -24.65 -2.14
CA GLY A 165 -16.92 -25.48 -2.46
C GLY A 165 -17.96 -24.82 -3.36
N THR A 166 -17.76 -23.60 -3.84
CA THR A 166 -18.72 -22.89 -4.71
C THR A 166 -18.61 -23.28 -6.21
N GLY A 167 -17.55 -23.99 -6.60
CA GLY A 167 -17.28 -24.34 -7.99
C GLY A 167 -16.63 -23.20 -8.79
N VAL A 168 -16.09 -22.18 -8.10
CA VAL A 168 -15.33 -21.07 -8.72
C VAL A 168 -13.85 -21.34 -8.58
N ASP A 169 -13.09 -21.12 -9.66
CA ASP A 169 -11.63 -21.19 -9.64
C ASP A 169 -11.03 -19.82 -9.31
N VAL A 170 -9.96 -19.80 -8.53
CA VAL A 170 -9.22 -18.56 -8.18
C VAL A 170 -7.83 -18.60 -8.83
N TYR A 171 -7.48 -17.52 -9.49
CA TYR A 171 -6.20 -17.31 -10.16
C TYR A 171 -5.51 -16.07 -9.59
N THR A 172 -4.20 -16.15 -9.43
CA THR A 172 -3.39 -14.96 -9.18
C THR A 172 -2.99 -14.26 -10.47
N HIS A 173 -2.64 -12.99 -10.36
CA HIS A 173 -2.08 -12.21 -11.45
C HIS A 173 -0.83 -11.46 -10.97
N SER A 174 0.19 -11.38 -11.85
CA SER A 174 1.38 -10.56 -11.63
C SER A 174 2.06 -10.81 -10.27
N GLU A 175 2.16 -9.81 -9.42
CA GLU A 175 2.89 -9.86 -8.16
C GLU A 175 2.17 -10.65 -7.05
N MET A 176 0.94 -11.09 -7.27
CA MET A 176 0.27 -12.05 -6.40
C MET A 176 0.73 -13.51 -6.64
N LEU A 177 1.48 -13.80 -7.71
CA LEU A 177 2.04 -15.12 -7.99
C LEU A 177 2.75 -15.78 -6.77
N PRO A 178 3.55 -15.06 -5.97
CA PRO A 178 4.20 -15.63 -4.78
C PRO A 178 3.24 -16.23 -3.75
N ALA A 179 1.97 -15.89 -3.76
CA ALA A 179 0.98 -16.49 -2.86
C ALA A 179 0.93 -18.02 -2.95
N HIS A 180 1.18 -18.58 -4.13
CA HIS A 180 1.24 -20.03 -4.33
C HIS A 180 2.40 -20.72 -3.59
N TYR A 181 3.40 -19.97 -3.14
CA TYR A 181 4.58 -20.50 -2.46
C TYR A 181 4.32 -20.76 -0.98
N TYR A 182 3.30 -20.10 -0.40
CA TYR A 182 2.99 -20.23 1.03
C TYR A 182 2.20 -21.50 1.33
N PRO A 183 2.65 -22.32 2.29
CA PRO A 183 2.00 -23.59 2.63
C PRO A 183 0.52 -23.48 2.97
N ALA A 184 0.13 -22.40 3.67
CA ALA A 184 -1.25 -22.20 4.11
C ALA A 184 -2.27 -22.17 2.97
N PHE A 185 -1.89 -21.71 1.78
CA PHE A 185 -2.80 -21.63 0.63
C PHE A 185 -2.89 -22.92 -0.17
N LYS A 186 -1.95 -23.87 -0.01
CA LYS A 186 -1.91 -25.14 -0.75
C LYS A 186 -3.08 -26.09 -0.42
N LYS A 187 -3.79 -25.85 0.66
CA LYS A 187 -4.99 -26.61 1.05
C LYS A 187 -6.21 -26.36 0.13
N TYR A 188 -6.24 -25.20 -0.54
CA TYR A 188 -7.39 -24.80 -1.37
C TYR A 188 -7.27 -25.37 -2.78
N SER A 189 -8.06 -26.41 -3.08
CA SER A 189 -8.01 -27.09 -4.39
C SER A 189 -8.48 -26.22 -5.56
N HIS A 190 -9.29 -25.20 -5.28
CA HIS A 190 -9.79 -24.23 -6.27
C HIS A 190 -8.85 -23.01 -6.46
N PHE A 191 -7.72 -22.96 -5.76
CA PHE A 191 -6.62 -22.03 -6.01
C PHE A 191 -5.73 -22.59 -7.13
N VAL A 192 -6.13 -22.37 -8.39
CA VAL A 192 -5.76 -23.18 -9.54
C VAL A 192 -4.39 -22.83 -10.11
N GLY A 193 -4.03 -21.55 -10.15
CA GLY A 193 -2.79 -21.12 -10.76
C GLY A 193 -2.69 -19.62 -10.97
N ASN A 194 -1.76 -19.23 -11.84
CA ASN A 194 -1.52 -17.83 -12.20
C ASN A 194 -1.95 -17.56 -13.63
N TYR A 195 -2.71 -16.48 -13.83
CA TYR A 195 -3.11 -15.99 -15.13
C TYR A 195 -2.34 -14.71 -15.46
N GLY A 196 -1.84 -14.62 -16.67
CA GLY A 196 -1.15 -13.43 -17.13
C GLY A 196 0.34 -13.38 -16.75
N ASN A 197 0.89 -12.21 -16.86
CA ASN A 197 2.32 -11.93 -16.79
C ASN A 197 2.61 -10.80 -15.77
N ALA A 198 3.50 -9.88 -16.13
CA ALA A 198 3.87 -8.77 -15.28
C ALA A 198 2.85 -7.61 -15.34
N TRP A 199 2.83 -6.78 -14.30
CA TRP A 199 1.86 -5.71 -14.08
C TRP A 199 1.65 -4.76 -15.28
N TRP A 200 2.66 -4.48 -16.09
CA TRP A 200 2.52 -3.60 -17.27
C TRP A 200 1.65 -4.17 -18.39
N LYS A 201 1.33 -5.47 -18.34
CA LYS A 201 0.37 -6.13 -19.24
C LYS A 201 -1.05 -6.16 -18.68
N GLN A 202 -1.27 -5.61 -17.51
CA GLN A 202 -2.52 -5.66 -16.76
C GLN A 202 -3.73 -5.26 -17.60
N LYS A 203 -3.63 -4.19 -18.40
CA LYS A 203 -4.76 -3.73 -19.20
C LYS A 203 -5.26 -4.80 -20.15
N GLU A 204 -4.38 -5.37 -20.95
CA GLU A 204 -4.70 -6.37 -21.97
C GLU A 204 -5.15 -7.69 -21.32
N GLU A 205 -4.52 -8.07 -20.23
CA GLU A 205 -4.80 -9.31 -19.51
C GLU A 205 -6.12 -9.23 -18.76
N PHE A 206 -6.46 -8.10 -18.15
CA PHE A 206 -7.76 -7.88 -17.52
C PHE A 206 -8.90 -7.82 -18.54
N GLU A 207 -8.66 -7.21 -19.70
CA GLU A 207 -9.64 -7.21 -20.80
C GLU A 207 -9.88 -8.62 -21.37
N SER A 208 -8.88 -9.49 -21.34
CA SER A 208 -8.97 -10.87 -21.86
C SER A 208 -9.49 -11.88 -20.83
N PHE A 209 -9.44 -11.56 -19.53
CA PHE A 209 -9.93 -12.47 -18.49
C PHE A 209 -11.46 -12.47 -18.46
N ASN A 210 -12.06 -13.65 -18.61
CA ASN A 210 -13.52 -13.80 -18.62
C ASN A 210 -14.07 -14.12 -17.23
N GLY A 211 -13.95 -13.19 -16.29
CA GLY A 211 -14.41 -13.36 -14.91
C GLY A 211 -14.30 -12.08 -14.09
N ALA A 212 -14.61 -12.16 -12.81
CA ALA A 212 -14.43 -11.06 -11.89
C ALA A 212 -12.94 -10.84 -11.55
N ILE A 213 -12.58 -9.59 -11.28
CA ILE A 213 -11.21 -9.18 -10.91
C ILE A 213 -11.26 -8.50 -9.56
N LEU A 214 -10.43 -8.96 -8.63
CA LEU A 214 -10.19 -8.36 -7.33
C LEU A 214 -8.79 -7.72 -7.31
N MET A 215 -8.71 -6.46 -6.84
CA MET A 215 -7.49 -5.69 -6.68
C MET A 215 -7.37 -5.19 -5.23
#